data_1673bd089953440770be521f092c1fc5
#
_entry.id   1673bd089953440770be521f092c1fc5
#
_cell.length_a   1.000
_cell.length_b   1.000
_cell.length_c   1.000
_cell.angle_alpha   90.00
_cell.angle_beta   90.00
_cell.angle_gamma   90.00
#
_symmetry.space_group_name_H-M   'P 1'
#
loop_
_entity.id
_entity.type
_entity.pdbx_description
1 polymer ?
#
loop_
_entity_poly.entity_id
_entity_poly.type
_entity_poly.pdbx_seq_one_letter_code
_entity_poly.pdbx_strand_id
1 'polypeptide(L)'
;RQIADGLQKGRLSKQSAGKGSRAWEETAALEEHLQSCLAKAYEYRDNHFATHPEYYACYFEMRLGQCEILDSLQEEMGRLRRFPVQAEAVAEILAYVAEHVMERNEPAAQLERLGRLLEDMKRSPLPVSREEFENRAVLYHILMELEEFLKLKKKFVELLTEEQVERYWGKPERQDEKSFRK
;
A
#
# COMPACT_ATOMS: atom_id res chain seq x y z
N ARG A 1 -0.83 -7.97 -4.85
CA ARG A 1 -1.63 -9.06 -5.46
C ARG A 1 -1.19 -10.44 -4.95
N GLN A 2 0.08 -10.79 -4.96
CA GLN A 2 0.59 -12.08 -4.45
C GLN A 2 0.25 -12.32 -2.97
N ILE A 3 0.29 -11.28 -2.15
CA ILE A 3 -0.09 -11.29 -0.73
C ILE A 3 -1.58 -11.65 -0.58
N ALA A 4 -2.47 -10.99 -1.32
CA ALA A 4 -3.89 -11.29 -1.30
C ALA A 4 -4.20 -12.73 -1.79
N ASP A 5 -3.55 -13.15 -2.87
CA ASP A 5 -3.67 -14.53 -3.40
C ASP A 5 -3.20 -15.58 -2.39
N GLY A 6 -2.14 -15.29 -1.63
CA GLY A 6 -1.64 -16.16 -0.57
C GLY A 6 -2.65 -16.35 0.56
N LEU A 7 -3.26 -15.26 1.02
CA LEU A 7 -4.29 -15.28 2.06
C LEU A 7 -5.56 -16.02 1.59
N GLN A 8 -6.03 -15.78 0.35
CA GLN A 8 -7.23 -16.44 -0.17
C GLN A 8 -7.07 -17.95 -0.37
N LYS A 9 -5.88 -18.39 -0.79
CA LYS A 9 -5.63 -19.82 -1.07
C LYS A 9 -5.24 -20.64 0.15
N GLY A 10 -5.08 -20.02 1.32
CA GLY A 10 -4.62 -20.71 2.53
C GLY A 10 -3.26 -21.40 2.36
N ARG A 11 -2.51 -21.01 1.33
CA ARG A 11 -1.28 -21.68 0.87
C ARG A 11 -0.03 -20.84 1.09
N LEU A 12 0.06 -20.17 2.21
CA LEU A 12 1.39 -19.73 2.64
C LEU A 12 2.08 -20.92 3.27
N SER A 13 2.68 -21.77 2.45
CA SER A 13 3.72 -22.67 2.97
C SER A 13 4.81 -21.78 3.58
N LYS A 14 5.39 -22.22 4.71
CA LYS A 14 6.52 -21.51 5.35
C LYS A 14 7.68 -21.21 4.39
N GLN A 15 7.71 -21.85 3.23
CA GLN A 15 8.68 -21.65 2.15
C GLN A 15 8.41 -20.44 1.25
N SER A 16 7.16 -19.95 1.16
CA SER A 16 6.82 -18.80 0.31
C SER A 16 6.80 -17.47 1.05
N ALA A 17 6.91 -17.45 2.36
CA ALA A 17 6.93 -16.25 3.20
C ALA A 17 8.33 -15.91 3.77
N GLY A 18 9.38 -16.63 3.39
CA GLY A 18 10.75 -16.37 3.84
C GLY A 18 11.52 -15.44 2.91
N LYS A 19 12.59 -14.82 3.44
CA LYS A 19 13.62 -14.14 2.63
C LYS A 19 14.12 -15.12 1.58
N GLY A 20 13.81 -14.88 0.30
CA GLY A 20 14.09 -15.82 -0.81
C GLY A 20 12.83 -16.25 -1.58
N SER A 21 11.64 -15.77 -1.20
CA SER A 21 10.47 -15.88 -2.06
C SER A 21 10.60 -14.88 -3.23
N ARG A 22 10.00 -15.24 -4.38
CA ARG A 22 10.00 -14.37 -5.56
C ARG A 22 9.48 -12.96 -5.26
N ALA A 23 8.46 -12.84 -4.40
CA ALA A 23 7.93 -11.55 -3.99
C ALA A 23 8.96 -10.71 -3.24
N TRP A 24 9.75 -11.31 -2.38
CA TRP A 24 10.84 -10.67 -1.64
C TRP A 24 11.95 -10.17 -2.57
N GLU A 25 12.35 -11.00 -3.54
CA GLU A 25 13.37 -10.62 -4.55
C GLU A 25 12.86 -9.45 -5.41
N GLU A 26 11.58 -9.45 -5.80
CA GLU A 26 10.95 -8.38 -6.57
C GLU A 26 10.88 -7.07 -5.77
N THR A 27 10.58 -7.11 -4.46
CA THR A 27 10.57 -5.91 -3.60
C THR A 27 11.98 -5.35 -3.41
N ALA A 28 12.97 -6.20 -3.13
CA ALA A 28 14.36 -5.77 -2.95
C ALA A 28 14.94 -5.14 -4.23
N ALA A 29 14.66 -5.71 -5.40
CA ALA A 29 15.09 -5.15 -6.69
C ALA A 29 14.41 -3.80 -6.97
N LEU A 30 13.13 -3.65 -6.61
CA LEU A 30 12.41 -2.38 -6.72
C LEU A 30 13.01 -1.33 -5.79
N GLU A 31 13.32 -1.68 -4.56
CA GLU A 31 13.93 -0.79 -3.58
C GLU A 31 15.29 -0.26 -4.06
N GLU A 32 16.18 -1.14 -4.53
CA GLU A 32 17.47 -0.75 -5.09
C GLU A 32 17.30 0.23 -6.27
N HIS A 33 16.34 -0.04 -7.14
CA HIS A 33 16.02 0.85 -8.26
C HIS A 33 15.51 2.21 -7.79
N LEU A 34 14.59 2.24 -6.81
CA LEU A 34 14.06 3.48 -6.24
C LEU A 34 15.14 4.30 -5.53
N GLN A 35 16.07 3.68 -4.80
CA GLN A 35 17.22 4.35 -4.18
C GLN A 35 18.10 5.02 -5.23
N SER A 36 18.37 4.32 -6.35
CA SER A 36 19.12 4.91 -7.48
C SER A 36 18.38 6.11 -8.09
N CYS A 37 17.06 6.01 -8.25
CA CYS A 37 16.23 7.11 -8.75
C CYS A 37 16.21 8.31 -7.78
N LEU A 38 16.13 8.04 -6.48
CA LEU A 38 16.16 9.08 -5.46
C LEU A 38 17.48 9.84 -5.46
N ALA A 39 18.62 9.13 -5.54
CA ALA A 39 19.94 9.75 -5.63
C ALA A 39 20.03 10.70 -6.85
N LYS A 40 19.53 10.28 -8.01
CA LYS A 40 19.47 11.12 -9.21
C LYS A 40 18.53 12.31 -9.06
N ALA A 41 17.41 12.13 -8.35
CA ALA A 41 16.47 13.21 -8.09
C ALA A 41 17.07 14.29 -7.20
N TYR A 42 17.86 13.92 -6.19
CA TYR A 42 18.61 14.87 -5.38
C TYR A 42 19.71 15.57 -6.15
N GLU A 43 20.49 14.84 -6.95
CA GLU A 43 21.51 15.44 -7.81
C GLU A 43 20.90 16.45 -8.79
N TYR A 44 19.76 16.12 -9.38
CA TYR A 44 19.01 17.03 -10.26
C TYR A 44 18.54 18.27 -9.52
N ARG A 45 17.98 18.11 -8.31
CA ARG A 45 17.53 19.21 -7.46
C ARG A 45 18.66 20.18 -7.13
N ASP A 46 19.82 19.66 -6.77
CA ASP A 46 20.98 20.47 -6.34
C ASP A 46 21.65 21.21 -7.52
N ASN A 47 21.50 20.71 -8.74
CA ASN A 47 22.07 21.29 -9.95
C ASN A 47 21.11 22.21 -10.74
N HIS A 48 19.82 22.25 -10.39
CA HIS A 48 18.83 23.02 -11.12
C HIS A 48 18.03 23.91 -10.19
N PHE A 49 18.10 25.23 -10.38
CA PHE A 49 17.23 26.22 -9.73
C PHE A 49 15.80 26.24 -10.30
N ALA A 50 15.40 25.22 -11.06
CA ALA A 50 14.09 25.14 -11.69
C ALA A 50 12.98 24.75 -10.70
N THR A 51 11.84 25.34 -10.90
CA THR A 51 10.62 25.23 -10.13
C THR A 51 10.08 23.81 -10.03
N HIS A 52 10.47 22.91 -9.26
CA HIS A 52 9.84 21.63 -8.88
C HIS A 52 10.73 20.38 -8.90
N PRO A 53 12.04 20.46 -8.62
CA PRO A 53 12.87 19.25 -8.51
C PRO A 53 12.44 18.37 -7.31
N GLU A 54 11.70 18.96 -6.36
CA GLU A 54 11.24 18.29 -5.14
C GLU A 54 10.21 17.19 -5.39
N TYR A 55 9.40 17.29 -6.46
CA TYR A 55 8.37 16.29 -6.76
C TYR A 55 8.92 14.87 -6.82
N TYR A 56 9.98 14.66 -7.60
CA TYR A 56 10.56 13.32 -7.76
C TYR A 56 11.23 12.81 -6.49
N ALA A 57 11.90 13.68 -5.73
CA ALA A 57 12.50 13.30 -4.45
C ALA A 57 11.42 12.83 -3.48
N CYS A 58 10.37 13.63 -3.25
CA CYS A 58 9.25 13.26 -2.39
C CYS A 58 8.50 12.01 -2.89
N TYR A 59 8.37 11.85 -4.22
CA TYR A 59 7.74 10.67 -4.80
C TYR A 59 8.55 9.39 -4.52
N PHE A 60 9.88 9.42 -4.73
CA PHE A 60 10.72 8.26 -4.50
C PHE A 60 10.89 7.95 -3.01
N GLU A 61 10.95 8.96 -2.13
CA GLU A 61 10.93 8.76 -0.68
C GLU A 61 9.65 8.07 -0.22
N MET A 62 8.50 8.53 -0.70
CA MET A 62 7.21 7.89 -0.42
C MET A 62 7.18 6.44 -0.91
N ARG A 63 7.73 6.14 -2.10
CA ARG A 63 7.77 4.77 -2.64
C ARG A 63 8.72 3.86 -1.87
N LEU A 64 9.85 4.37 -1.40
CA LEU A 64 10.78 3.63 -0.54
C LEU A 64 10.11 3.27 0.80
N GLY A 65 9.48 4.22 1.47
CA GLY A 65 8.71 3.91 2.67
C GLY A 65 7.57 2.90 2.44
N GLN A 66 6.97 2.91 1.25
CA GLN A 66 5.99 1.88 0.88
C GLN A 66 6.62 0.50 0.67
N CYS A 67 7.86 0.40 0.16
CA CYS A 67 8.58 -0.87 0.04
C CYS A 67 8.90 -1.46 1.42
N GLU A 68 9.38 -0.64 2.36
CA GLU A 68 9.64 -1.05 3.75
C GLU A 68 8.39 -1.65 4.41
N ILE A 69 7.22 -1.03 4.19
CA ILE A 69 5.94 -1.57 4.70
C ILE A 69 5.57 -2.88 4.01
N LEU A 70 5.80 -3.02 2.70
CA LEU A 70 5.53 -4.28 2.00
C LEU A 70 6.39 -5.43 2.52
N ASP A 71 7.64 -5.16 2.89
CA ASP A 71 8.52 -6.13 3.51
C ASP A 71 8.02 -6.54 4.91
N SER A 72 7.61 -5.57 5.73
CA SER A 72 6.98 -5.82 7.03
C SER A 72 5.72 -6.67 6.89
N LEU A 73 4.84 -6.34 5.93
CA LEU A 73 3.64 -7.12 5.63
C LEU A 73 3.96 -8.58 5.25
N GLN A 74 5.01 -8.83 4.49
CA GLN A 74 5.43 -10.18 4.15
C GLN A 74 5.91 -10.95 5.38
N GLU A 75 6.66 -10.31 6.28
CA GLU A 75 7.10 -10.92 7.54
C GLU A 75 5.91 -11.27 8.45
N GLU A 76 4.96 -10.34 8.62
CA GLU A 76 3.76 -10.57 9.42
C GLU A 76 2.90 -11.73 8.88
N MET A 77 2.75 -11.81 7.57
CA MET A 77 2.03 -12.93 6.96
C MET A 77 2.70 -14.29 7.23
N GLY A 78 4.03 -14.34 7.30
CA GLY A 78 4.79 -15.52 7.67
C GLY A 78 4.54 -16.00 9.11
N ARG A 79 4.01 -15.15 9.98
CA ARG A 79 3.65 -15.48 11.37
C ARG A 79 2.28 -16.13 11.52
N LEU A 80 1.42 -16.03 10.50
CA LEU A 80 0.11 -16.68 10.50
C LEU A 80 0.26 -18.21 10.50
N ARG A 81 -0.25 -18.86 11.53
CA ARG A 81 -0.23 -20.32 11.66
C ARG A 81 -1.47 -20.96 11.05
N ARG A 82 -2.61 -20.31 11.20
CA ARG A 82 -3.89 -20.68 10.60
C ARG A 82 -4.59 -19.43 10.09
N PHE A 83 -5.49 -19.60 9.15
CA PHE A 83 -6.28 -18.52 8.58
C PHE A 83 -7.63 -18.45 9.31
N PRO A 84 -7.84 -17.49 10.20
CA PRO A 84 -9.17 -17.25 10.77
C PRO A 84 -10.13 -16.72 9.70
N VAL A 85 -11.43 -16.76 10.00
CA VAL A 85 -12.48 -16.29 9.06
C VAL A 85 -12.21 -14.85 8.59
N GLN A 86 -11.65 -14.01 9.45
CA GLN A 86 -11.31 -12.62 9.12
C GLN A 86 -10.19 -12.49 8.07
N ALA A 87 -9.41 -13.52 7.81
CA ALA A 87 -8.33 -13.49 6.81
C ALA A 87 -8.85 -13.27 5.40
N GLU A 88 -10.08 -13.70 5.10
CA GLU A 88 -10.71 -13.47 3.80
C GLU A 88 -10.95 -11.98 3.56
N ALA A 89 -11.54 -11.27 4.54
CA ALA A 89 -11.78 -9.83 4.44
C ALA A 89 -10.46 -9.02 4.33
N VAL A 90 -9.41 -9.47 5.03
CA VAL A 90 -8.06 -8.89 4.90
C VAL A 90 -7.49 -9.12 3.50
N ALA A 91 -7.66 -10.32 2.93
CA ALA A 91 -7.23 -10.61 1.56
C ALA A 91 -7.98 -9.76 0.53
N GLU A 92 -9.28 -9.56 0.71
CA GLU A 92 -10.09 -8.71 -0.17
C GLU A 92 -9.66 -7.25 -0.15
N ILE A 93 -9.38 -6.67 1.02
CA ILE A 93 -8.91 -5.27 1.09
C ILE A 93 -7.51 -5.12 0.49
N LEU A 94 -6.60 -6.08 0.69
CA LEU A 94 -5.29 -6.10 0.07
C LEU A 94 -5.39 -6.19 -1.47
N ALA A 95 -6.28 -7.05 -1.99
CA ALA A 95 -6.52 -7.15 -3.42
C ALA A 95 -7.09 -5.84 -3.99
N TYR A 96 -8.08 -5.26 -3.29
CA TYR A 96 -8.66 -3.98 -3.67
C TYR A 96 -7.63 -2.86 -3.72
N VAL A 97 -6.77 -2.73 -2.70
CA VAL A 97 -5.70 -1.74 -2.69
C VAL A 97 -4.72 -1.99 -3.84
N ALA A 98 -4.32 -3.25 -4.08
CA ALA A 98 -3.40 -3.59 -5.17
C ALA A 98 -3.94 -3.24 -6.57
N GLU A 99 -5.26 -3.28 -6.76
CA GLU A 99 -5.91 -2.91 -8.02
C GLU A 99 -6.07 -1.40 -8.20
N HIS A 100 -6.15 -0.64 -7.08
CA HIS A 100 -6.49 0.78 -7.09
C HIS A 100 -5.33 1.70 -6.68
N VAL A 101 -4.15 1.15 -6.37
CA VAL A 101 -2.94 1.97 -6.16
C VAL A 101 -2.38 2.38 -7.50
N MET A 102 -2.67 3.61 -7.88
CA MET A 102 -2.13 4.26 -9.09
C MET A 102 -1.26 5.44 -8.70
N GLU A 103 -0.38 5.87 -9.61
CA GLU A 103 0.45 7.06 -9.39
C GLU A 103 -0.41 8.31 -9.15
N ARG A 104 -1.46 8.47 -9.93
CA ARG A 104 -2.25 9.69 -10.06
C ARG A 104 -3.59 9.65 -9.33
N ASN A 105 -3.65 8.99 -8.18
CA ASN A 105 -4.88 8.95 -7.41
C ASN A 105 -4.66 9.32 -5.95
N GLU A 106 -5.69 9.85 -5.33
CA GLU A 106 -5.79 10.03 -3.89
C GLU A 106 -6.34 8.74 -3.26
N PRO A 107 -5.75 8.24 -2.15
CA PRO A 107 -6.15 6.97 -1.54
C PRO A 107 -7.34 7.08 -0.57
N ALA A 108 -8.18 8.13 -0.67
CA ALA A 108 -9.28 8.38 0.26
C ALA A 108 -10.28 7.22 0.34
N ALA A 109 -10.69 6.68 -0.81
CA ALA A 109 -11.63 5.56 -0.88
C ALA A 109 -11.05 4.27 -0.28
N GLN A 110 -9.74 4.01 -0.50
CA GLN A 110 -9.04 2.87 0.08
C GLN A 110 -8.95 3.00 1.60
N LEU A 111 -8.62 4.18 2.12
CA LEU A 111 -8.57 4.47 3.55
C LEU A 111 -9.93 4.34 4.21
N GLU A 112 -10.99 4.83 3.58
CA GLU A 112 -12.36 4.70 4.08
C GLU A 112 -12.79 3.23 4.16
N ARG A 113 -12.51 2.43 3.12
CA ARG A 113 -12.84 1.00 3.10
C ARG A 113 -12.06 0.24 4.16
N LEU A 114 -10.78 0.54 4.32
CA LEU A 114 -9.91 -0.04 5.35
C LEU A 114 -10.41 0.32 6.77
N GLY A 115 -10.77 1.58 7.00
CA GLY A 115 -11.33 2.04 8.28
C GLY A 115 -12.61 1.30 8.66
N ARG A 116 -13.50 1.05 7.69
CA ARG A 116 -14.71 0.23 7.92
C ARG A 116 -14.36 -1.19 8.34
N LEU A 117 -13.40 -1.83 7.66
CA LEU A 117 -12.96 -3.19 8.03
C LEU A 117 -12.34 -3.23 9.44
N LEU A 118 -11.52 -2.25 9.80
CA LEU A 118 -10.96 -2.14 11.15
C LEU A 118 -12.07 -2.03 12.23
N GLU A 119 -13.12 -1.25 11.98
CA GLU A 119 -14.27 -1.15 12.90
C GLU A 119 -15.07 -2.46 12.97
N ASP A 120 -15.25 -3.17 11.87
CA ASP A 120 -15.92 -4.48 11.87
C ASP A 120 -15.10 -5.53 12.63
N MET A 121 -13.78 -5.51 12.52
CA MET A 121 -12.91 -6.37 13.32
C MET A 121 -13.02 -6.09 14.82
N LYS A 122 -13.13 -4.82 15.24
CA LYS A 122 -13.34 -4.44 16.66
C LYS A 122 -14.66 -4.94 17.20
N ARG A 123 -15.70 -5.05 16.36
CA ARG A 123 -17.04 -5.54 16.74
C ARG A 123 -17.16 -7.06 16.68
N SER A 124 -16.15 -7.75 16.13
CA SER A 124 -16.15 -9.21 16.05
C SER A 124 -16.17 -9.86 17.44
N PRO A 125 -16.81 -11.03 17.60
CA PRO A 125 -16.79 -11.77 18.87
C PRO A 125 -15.36 -12.02 19.34
N LEU A 126 -15.17 -12.12 20.66
CA LEU A 126 -13.87 -12.43 21.23
C LEU A 126 -13.34 -13.79 20.74
N PRO A 127 -12.02 -13.92 20.55
CA PRO A 127 -11.42 -15.19 20.16
C PRO A 127 -11.65 -16.26 21.23
N VAL A 128 -11.96 -17.47 20.79
CA VAL A 128 -12.27 -18.60 21.70
C VAL A 128 -11.00 -19.39 22.07
N SER A 129 -9.88 -19.14 21.44
CA SER A 129 -8.61 -19.79 21.73
C SER A 129 -7.43 -18.80 21.65
N ARG A 130 -6.33 -19.15 22.33
CA ARG A 130 -5.08 -18.38 22.24
C ARG A 130 -4.55 -18.31 20.81
N GLU A 131 -4.61 -19.42 20.08
CA GLU A 131 -4.16 -19.46 18.68
C GLU A 131 -4.97 -18.51 17.79
N GLU A 132 -6.30 -18.47 18.00
CA GLU A 132 -7.17 -17.55 17.29
C GLU A 132 -6.85 -16.09 17.63
N PHE A 133 -6.61 -15.81 18.93
CA PHE A 133 -6.19 -14.47 19.37
C PHE A 133 -4.87 -14.03 18.69
N GLU A 134 -3.86 -14.89 18.70
CA GLU A 134 -2.56 -14.61 18.09
C GLU A 134 -2.70 -14.37 16.57
N ASN A 135 -3.46 -15.18 15.85
CA ASN A 135 -3.67 -15.00 14.42
C ASN A 135 -4.49 -13.74 14.10
N ARG A 136 -5.50 -13.40 14.91
CA ARG A 136 -6.26 -12.14 14.75
C ARG A 136 -5.40 -10.92 15.03
N ALA A 137 -4.50 -10.98 16.01
CA ALA A 137 -3.55 -9.90 16.32
C ALA A 137 -2.63 -9.63 15.12
N VAL A 138 -2.12 -10.68 14.47
CA VAL A 138 -1.32 -10.56 13.23
C VAL A 138 -2.14 -9.93 12.10
N LEU A 139 -3.38 -10.37 11.89
CA LEU A 139 -4.24 -9.77 10.86
C LEU A 139 -4.54 -8.28 11.13
N TYR A 140 -4.77 -7.93 12.39
CA TYR A 140 -4.97 -6.54 12.78
C TYR A 140 -3.73 -5.69 12.50
N HIS A 141 -2.54 -6.22 12.80
CA HIS A 141 -1.27 -5.56 12.50
C HIS A 141 -1.08 -5.36 10.99
N ILE A 142 -1.37 -6.37 10.17
CA ILE A 142 -1.36 -6.26 8.71
C ILE A 142 -2.26 -5.10 8.22
N LEU A 143 -3.44 -4.93 8.80
CA LEU A 143 -4.33 -3.82 8.43
C LEU A 143 -3.78 -2.45 8.85
N MET A 144 -3.13 -2.37 10.01
CA MET A 144 -2.48 -1.12 10.44
C MET A 144 -1.29 -0.75 9.54
N GLU A 145 -0.47 -1.72 9.15
CA GLU A 145 0.61 -1.53 8.17
C GLU A 145 0.06 -1.06 6.81
N LEU A 146 -1.05 -1.65 6.35
CA LEU A 146 -1.71 -1.23 5.12
C LEU A 146 -2.26 0.21 5.22
N GLU A 147 -2.74 0.60 6.40
CA GLU A 147 -3.16 1.98 6.66
C GLU A 147 -1.98 2.95 6.53
N GLU A 148 -0.83 2.63 7.12
CA GLU A 148 0.39 3.45 6.99
C GLU A 148 0.88 3.53 5.53
N PHE A 149 0.83 2.42 4.79
CA PHE A 149 1.13 2.41 3.35
C PHE A 149 0.27 3.43 2.58
N LEU A 150 -1.03 3.49 2.86
CA LEU A 150 -1.94 4.44 2.23
C LEU A 150 -1.74 5.88 2.73
N LYS A 151 -1.41 6.07 4.02
CA LYS A 151 -1.13 7.38 4.60
C LYS A 151 0.13 8.01 4.00
N LEU A 152 1.18 7.22 3.71
CA LEU A 152 2.36 7.72 2.99
C LEU A 152 1.97 8.34 1.65
N LYS A 153 1.12 7.64 0.89
CA LYS A 153 0.60 8.15 -0.37
C LYS A 153 -0.25 9.40 -0.18
N LYS A 154 -1.14 9.41 0.81
CA LYS A 154 -1.99 10.56 1.14
C LYS A 154 -1.14 11.78 1.47
N LYS A 155 -0.14 11.63 2.36
CA LYS A 155 0.79 12.71 2.72
C LYS A 155 1.53 13.27 1.51
N PHE A 156 1.99 12.40 0.61
CA PHE A 156 2.63 12.84 -0.64
C PHE A 156 1.67 13.70 -1.48
N VAL A 157 0.41 13.25 -1.66
CA VAL A 157 -0.59 14.01 -2.44
C VAL A 157 -0.90 15.37 -1.80
N GLU A 158 -1.02 15.42 -0.48
CA GLU A 158 -1.27 16.67 0.27
C GLU A 158 -0.12 17.70 0.16
N LEU A 159 1.10 17.25 -0.13
CA LEU A 159 2.25 18.13 -0.34
C LEU A 159 2.32 18.70 -1.77
N LEU A 160 1.55 18.16 -2.71
CA LEU A 160 1.58 18.64 -4.10
C LEU A 160 0.86 19.98 -4.26
N THR A 161 1.50 20.90 -4.97
CA THR A 161 0.84 22.13 -5.42
C THR A 161 -0.07 21.84 -6.62
N GLU A 162 -1.05 22.73 -6.87
CA GLU A 162 -1.93 22.62 -8.06
C GLU A 162 -1.11 22.59 -9.37
N GLU A 163 -0.05 23.38 -9.45
CA GLU A 163 0.86 23.40 -10.60
C GLU A 163 1.58 22.07 -10.80
N GLN A 164 2.04 21.42 -9.71
CA GLN A 164 2.65 20.09 -9.76
C GLN A 164 1.64 19.02 -10.19
N VAL A 165 0.41 19.07 -9.67
CA VAL A 165 -0.65 18.16 -10.07
C VAL A 165 -0.96 18.33 -11.57
N GLU A 166 -1.14 19.57 -12.07
CA GLU A 166 -1.41 19.82 -13.49
C GLU A 166 -0.24 19.33 -14.39
N ARG A 167 1.01 19.57 -13.97
CA ARG A 167 2.19 19.24 -14.74
C ARG A 167 2.49 17.74 -14.79
N TYR A 168 2.41 17.03 -13.67
CA TYR A 168 2.82 15.64 -13.55
C TYR A 168 1.66 14.66 -13.71
N TRP A 169 0.46 15.06 -13.33
CA TRP A 169 -0.73 14.20 -13.43
C TRP A 169 -1.63 14.55 -14.62
N GLY A 170 -1.45 15.73 -15.24
CA GLY A 170 -2.30 16.25 -16.28
C GLY A 170 -3.59 16.89 -15.75
N LYS A 171 -4.30 17.58 -16.61
CA LYS A 171 -5.61 18.14 -16.25
C LYS A 171 -6.55 16.98 -15.92
N PRO A 172 -7.34 17.06 -14.82
CA PRO A 172 -8.38 16.08 -14.57
C PRO A 172 -9.29 16.06 -15.80
N GLU A 173 -9.53 14.87 -16.37
CA GLU A 173 -10.54 14.72 -17.42
C GLU A 173 -11.84 15.27 -16.86
N ARG A 174 -12.36 16.33 -17.48
CA ARG A 174 -13.69 16.82 -17.15
C ARG A 174 -14.63 15.65 -17.45
N GLN A 175 -15.19 15.05 -16.43
CA GLN A 175 -16.32 14.16 -16.58
C GLN A 175 -17.38 14.97 -17.34
N ASP A 176 -17.60 14.57 -18.59
CA ASP A 176 -18.55 15.23 -19.47
C ASP A 176 -19.92 15.27 -18.78
N GLU A 177 -20.38 16.49 -18.48
CA GLU A 177 -21.75 16.83 -18.06
C GLU A 177 -22.78 16.48 -19.15
N LYS A 178 -22.57 15.46 -19.95
CA LYS A 178 -23.43 15.06 -21.06
C LYS A 178 -24.41 13.93 -20.74
N SER A 179 -24.69 13.66 -19.45
CA SER A 179 -25.70 12.62 -19.13
C SER A 179 -26.97 13.12 -18.44
N PHE A 180 -27.22 14.43 -18.37
CA PHE A 180 -28.48 14.95 -17.82
C PHE A 180 -29.26 15.84 -18.82
N ARG A 181 -29.41 15.37 -20.07
CA ARG A 181 -30.46 15.89 -21.00
C ARG A 181 -30.94 14.78 -21.89
N LYS A 182 -31.81 13.93 -21.35
CA LYS A 182 -32.91 13.33 -22.14
C LYS A 182 -34.03 12.89 -21.18
#